data_ce7d37722511041891aef9c359423cd1
#
_entry.id   ce7d37722511041891aef9c359423cd1
#
_cell.length_a   1.000
_cell.length_b   1.000
_cell.length_c   1.000
_cell.angle_alpha   90.00
_cell.angle_beta   90.00
_cell.angle_gamma   90.00
#
_symmetry.space_group_name_H-M   'P 1'
#
loop_
_entity.id
_entity.type
_entity.pdbx_description
1 polymer ?
#
loop_
_entity_poly.entity_id
_entity_poly.type
_entity_poly.pdbx_seq_one_letter_code
_entity_poly.pdbx_strand_id
1 'polypeptide(L)' 'MNVRFCIEYYAAEGQSLHIVFSKKSYAMQLGGNGIWSIALELKSAATYHYELRDCNGETLRKEPTSHKIARL' A
#
# COMPACT_ATOMS: atom_id res chain seq x y z
N MET A 1 4.82 14.84 -8.65
CA MET A 1 4.79 13.73 -9.60
C MET A 1 3.80 12.68 -9.11
N ASN A 2 2.89 12.28 -9.96
CA ASN A 2 1.92 11.25 -9.60
C ASN A 2 2.52 9.87 -9.82
N VAL A 3 2.47 9.06 -8.78
CA VAL A 3 2.98 7.69 -8.84
C VAL A 3 1.82 6.74 -8.56
N ARG A 4 1.64 5.74 -9.40
CA ARG A 4 0.63 4.72 -9.21
C ARG A 4 1.27 3.45 -8.68
N PHE A 5 0.73 2.96 -7.57
CA PHE A 5 1.20 1.73 -6.94
C PHE A 5 0.17 0.65 -7.19
N CYS A 6 0.63 -0.50 -7.67
CA CYS A 6 -0.23 -1.66 -7.95
C CYS A 6 0.41 -2.91 -7.39
N ILE A 7 -0.40 -3.75 -6.76
CA ILE A 7 0.07 -5.02 -6.24
C ILE A 7 -1.07 -6.03 -6.29
N GLU A 8 -0.77 -7.25 -6.72
CA GLU A 8 -1.73 -8.34 -6.69
C GLU A 8 -1.66 -9.03 -5.33
N TYR A 9 -2.80 -9.10 -4.65
CA TYR A 9 -2.86 -9.73 -3.34
C TYR A 9 -4.28 -10.21 -3.04
N TYR A 10 -4.39 -11.43 -2.57
CA TYR A 10 -5.69 -12.00 -2.22
C TYR A 10 -5.95 -11.80 -0.74
N ALA A 11 -6.76 -10.79 -0.43
CA ALA A 11 -7.18 -10.52 0.94
C ALA A 11 -8.56 -11.14 1.19
N ALA A 12 -8.80 -11.59 2.42
CA ALA A 12 -10.11 -12.09 2.78
C ALA A 12 -11.11 -10.94 2.91
N GLU A 13 -12.39 -11.28 2.91
CA GLU A 13 -13.44 -10.27 3.09
C GLU A 13 -13.24 -9.52 4.40
N GLY A 14 -13.40 -8.21 4.37
CA GLY A 14 -13.18 -7.35 5.51
C GLY A 14 -11.74 -6.93 5.72
N GLN A 15 -10.81 -7.45 4.92
CA GLN A 15 -9.42 -7.05 4.97
C GLN A 15 -9.11 -6.04 3.88
N SER A 16 -8.12 -5.20 4.13
CA SER A 16 -7.68 -4.22 3.14
C SER A 16 -6.17 -4.11 3.14
N LEU A 17 -5.63 -3.78 1.98
CA LEU A 17 -4.21 -3.58 1.81
C LEU A 17 -3.89 -2.09 1.90
N HIS A 18 -2.84 -1.76 2.64
CA HIS A 18 -2.41 -0.38 2.84
C HIS A 18 -0.97 -0.22 2.39
N ILE A 19 -0.66 0.94 1.87
CA ILE A 19 0.72 1.33 1.61
C ILE A 19 1.16 2.28 2.71
N VAL A 20 2.30 2.00 3.32
CA VAL A 20 2.77 2.71 4.51
C VAL A 20 4.09 3.40 4.23
N PHE A 21 4.11 4.69 4.44
CA PHE A 21 5.33 5.51 4.40
C PHE A 21 5.76 5.78 5.84
N SER A 22 6.88 6.44 6.02
CA SER A 22 7.44 6.67 7.36
C SER A 22 6.48 7.42 8.30
N LYS A 23 5.66 8.32 7.76
CA LYS A 23 4.77 9.16 8.56
C LYS A 23 3.30 9.01 8.24
N LYS A 24 2.96 8.35 7.13
CA LYS A 24 1.58 8.25 6.66
C LYS A 24 1.31 6.89 6.08
N SER A 25 0.06 6.48 6.15
CA SER A 25 -0.41 5.27 5.48
C SER A 25 -1.67 5.60 4.69
N TYR A 26 -1.89 4.85 3.61
CA TYR A 26 -3.04 5.06 2.73
C TYR A 26 -3.67 3.72 2.43
N ALA A 27 -5.01 3.69 2.48
CA ALA A 27 -5.75 2.50 2.07
C ALA A 27 -5.74 2.40 0.55
N MET A 28 -5.37 1.24 0.05
CA MET A 28 -5.41 0.98 -1.38
C MET A 28 -6.80 0.55 -1.80
N GLN A 29 -7.09 0.65 -3.09
CA GLN A 29 -8.37 0.26 -3.64
C GLN A 29 -8.24 -1.08 -4.36
N LEU A 30 -9.19 -1.97 -4.09
CA LEU A 30 -9.24 -3.26 -4.77
C LEU A 30 -9.95 -3.12 -6.10
N GLY A 31 -9.26 -3.46 -7.17
CA GLY A 31 -9.84 -3.55 -8.49
C GLY A 31 -10.19 -4.99 -8.84
N GLY A 32 -10.51 -5.24 -10.10
CA GLY A 32 -10.76 -6.59 -10.57
C GLY A 32 -9.49 -7.45 -10.49
N ASN A 33 -9.66 -8.76 -10.44
CA ASN A 33 -8.55 -9.72 -10.46
C ASN A 33 -7.60 -9.64 -9.27
N GLY A 34 -8.05 -9.10 -8.14
CA GLY A 34 -7.23 -9.04 -6.95
C GLY A 34 -6.11 -8.00 -6.98
N ILE A 35 -6.21 -7.01 -7.84
CA ILE A 35 -5.21 -5.96 -7.96
C ILE A 35 -5.58 -4.80 -7.04
N TRP A 36 -4.70 -4.50 -6.09
CA TRP A 36 -4.84 -3.32 -5.23
C TRP A 36 -4.03 -2.18 -5.81
N SER A 37 -4.60 -1.00 -5.84
CA SER A 37 -3.90 0.14 -6.43
C SER A 37 -4.22 1.45 -5.69
N ILE A 38 -3.32 2.40 -5.84
CA ILE A 38 -3.51 3.76 -5.37
C ILE A 38 -2.59 4.68 -6.16
N ALA A 39 -3.07 5.88 -6.46
CA ALA A 39 -2.26 6.92 -7.09
C ALA A 39 -1.99 7.99 -6.06
N LEU A 40 -0.73 8.34 -5.87
CA LEU A 40 -0.30 9.33 -4.90
C LEU A 40 0.61 10.34 -5.56
N GLU A 41 0.54 11.59 -5.12
CA GLU A 41 1.48 12.59 -5.55
C GLU A 41 2.65 12.64 -4.57
N LEU A 42 3.85 12.39 -5.09
CA LEU A 42 5.07 12.40 -4.30
C LEU A 42 5.97 13.55 -4.74
N LYS A 43 6.60 14.21 -3.78
CA LYS A 43 7.47 15.36 -4.05
C LYS A 43 8.95 15.01 -3.91
N SER A 44 9.25 13.88 -3.30
CA SER A 44 10.64 13.49 -3.06
C SER A 44 10.74 11.97 -2.99
N ALA A 45 11.97 11.47 -2.93
CA ALA A 45 12.23 10.06 -2.72
C ALA A 45 11.54 9.58 -1.44
N ALA A 46 11.10 8.35 -1.45
CA ALA A 46 10.34 7.78 -0.34
C ALA A 46 10.61 6.30 -0.17
N THR A 47 10.45 5.82 1.05
CA THR A 47 10.51 4.40 1.38
C THR A 47 9.14 3.97 1.86
N TYR A 48 8.67 2.83 1.40
CA TYR A 48 7.34 2.35 1.73
C TYR A 48 7.32 0.83 1.84
N HIS A 49 6.26 0.34 2.49
CA HIS A 49 5.97 -1.09 2.53
C HIS A 49 4.46 -1.28 2.54
N TYR A 50 4.02 -2.51 2.33
CA TYR A 50 2.60 -2.84 2.34
C TYR A 50 2.23 -3.50 3.67
N GLU A 51 0.99 -3.25 4.12
CA GLU A 51 0.42 -3.90 5.31
C GLU A 51 -0.99 -4.37 5.01
N LEU A 52 -1.31 -5.56 5.50
CA LEU A 52 -2.67 -6.09 5.46
C LEU A 52 -3.35 -5.75 6.78
N ARG A 53 -4.50 -5.10 6.72
CA ARG A 53 -5.26 -4.69 7.91
C ARG A 53 -6.67 -5.25 7.88
N ASP A 54 -7.25 -5.45 9.08
CA ASP A 54 -8.62 -5.90 9.18
C ASP A 54 -9.59 -4.69 9.14
N CYS A 55 -10.88 -4.97 9.28
CA CYS A 55 -11.90 -3.92 9.23
C CYS A 55 -11.82 -2.93 10.39
N ASN A 56 -11.09 -3.27 11.45
CA ASN A 56 -10.88 -2.40 12.60
C ASN A 56 -9.58 -1.60 12.48
N GLY A 57 -8.84 -1.77 11.40
CA GLY A 57 -7.58 -1.08 11.18
C GLY A 57 -6.38 -1.73 11.82
N GLU A 58 -6.55 -2.92 12.41
CA GLU A 58 -5.44 -3.65 13.00
C GLU A 58 -4.57 -4.29 11.93
N THR A 59 -3.25 -4.18 12.10
CA THR A 59 -2.31 -4.79 11.17
C THR A 59 -2.26 -6.29 11.40
N LEU A 60 -2.66 -7.05 10.37
CA LEU A 60 -2.65 -8.50 10.40
C LEU A 60 -1.33 -9.05 9.88
N ARG A 61 -0.75 -8.38 8.89
CA ARG A 61 0.48 -8.82 8.26
C ARG A 61 1.23 -7.59 7.77
N LYS A 62 2.52 -7.59 7.97
CA LYS A 62 3.39 -6.50 7.55
C LYS A 62 4.46 -7.05 6.63
N GLU A 63 4.67 -6.38 5.50
CA GLU A 63 5.71 -6.79 4.58
C GLU A 63 7.09 -6.63 5.24
N PRO A 64 7.93 -7.68 5.22
CA PRO A 64 9.22 -7.61 5.90
C PRO A 64 10.25 -6.77 5.16
N THR A 65 10.04 -6.51 3.87
CA THR A 65 10.97 -5.76 3.04
C THR A 65 10.36 -4.43 2.65
N SER A 66 11.14 -3.35 2.80
CA SER A 66 10.73 -2.03 2.34
C SER A 66 11.16 -1.80 0.91
N HIS A 67 10.34 -1.05 0.17
CA HIS A 67 10.63 -0.61 -1.18
C HIS A 67 11.06 0.83 -1.16
N LYS A 68 11.86 1.22 -2.12
CA LYS A 68 12.41 2.58 -2.15
C LYS A 68 12.22 3.20 -3.51
N ILE A 69 11.71 4.43 -3.52
CA ILE A 69 11.69 5.28 -4.69
C ILE A 69 12.83 6.27 -4.52
N ALA A 70 13.93 6.03 -5.23
CA ALA A 70 15.14 6.82 -5.04
C ALA A 70 15.15 8.12 -5.81
N ARG A 71 14.34 8.21 -6.85
CA ARG A 71 14.29 9.38 -7.72
C ARG A 71 12.90 9.56 -8.30
N LEU A 72 12.42 10.77 -8.30
CA LEU A 72 11.17 11.13 -8.93
C LEU A 72 11.41 11.98 -10.16
#